data_32753b8af4ea1fb74d5efb3de5bea497
#
_entry.id   32753b8af4ea1fb74d5efb3de5bea497
#
_cell.length_a   1.000
_cell.length_b   1.000
_cell.length_c   1.000
_cell.angle_alpha   90.00
_cell.angle_beta   90.00
_cell.angle_gamma   90.00
#
_symmetry.space_group_name_H-M   'P 1'
#
loop_
_entity.id
_entity.type
_entity.pdbx_description
1 polymer ?
#
loop_
_entity_poly.entity_id
_entity_poly.type
_entity_poly.pdbx_seq_one_letter_code
_entity_poly.pdbx_strand_id
1 'polypeptide(L)'
;MFRATYLALAALGLTATGAAAPAGDAPRTGYQPRVIAGAVIKNAKGKTLGTFQLEAYGRGKSRVTVHVRGLTPGFHGFHIHNTGVCDPKSIDPATGSPFASAGDHLGHGKALRHPAIGDFPPILVNSDGTAYMTVVIDRIPRRRLADRDGSAVIIHAKPDNLAHIPDRYTHPKDSTGTKGPDEASRRTGDAGARVGCGVIEVVD
;
A
#
# COMPACT_ATOMS: atom_id res chain seq x y z
N MET A 1 83.24 -26.01 6.63
CA MET A 1 83.18 -24.95 5.58
C MET A 1 81.85 -25.15 4.80
N PHE A 2 80.80 -24.46 5.15
CA PHE A 2 79.53 -24.51 4.41
C PHE A 2 79.33 -23.14 3.77
N ARG A 3 79.27 -23.12 2.44
CA ARG A 3 78.93 -21.94 1.65
C ARG A 3 77.44 -21.82 1.56
N ALA A 4 76.85 -20.71 2.06
CA ALA A 4 75.45 -20.35 1.88
C ALA A 4 75.29 -19.63 0.54
N THR A 5 74.41 -20.18 -0.32
CA THR A 5 74.04 -19.60 -1.59
C THR A 5 72.76 -18.81 -1.36
N TYR A 6 72.82 -17.49 -1.54
CA TYR A 6 71.59 -16.65 -1.51
C TYR A 6 70.88 -16.69 -2.85
N LEU A 7 69.60 -17.17 -2.84
CA LEU A 7 68.69 -17.06 -3.98
C LEU A 7 68.01 -15.69 -3.89
N ALA A 8 68.15 -14.87 -4.92
CA ALA A 8 67.45 -13.62 -5.07
C ALA A 8 66.06 -13.90 -5.61
N LEU A 9 65.00 -13.58 -4.84
CA LEU A 9 63.64 -13.56 -5.31
C LEU A 9 63.37 -12.24 -6.07
N ALA A 10 63.09 -12.33 -7.36
CA ALA A 10 62.58 -11.23 -8.15
C ALA A 10 61.08 -11.04 -7.85
N ALA A 11 60.72 -9.90 -7.28
CA ALA A 11 59.31 -9.53 -7.09
C ALA A 11 58.69 -9.03 -8.40
N LEU A 12 57.80 -9.81 -8.99
CA LEU A 12 56.94 -9.34 -10.09
C LEU A 12 55.90 -8.40 -9.51
N GLY A 13 56.00 -7.12 -9.81
CA GLY A 13 54.94 -6.15 -9.50
C GLY A 13 53.71 -6.36 -10.41
N LEU A 14 52.60 -6.85 -9.85
CA LEU A 14 51.31 -6.79 -10.50
C LEU A 14 50.76 -5.35 -10.42
N THR A 15 50.77 -4.65 -11.53
CA THR A 15 50.00 -3.40 -11.67
C THR A 15 48.50 -3.74 -11.85
N ALA A 16 47.72 -3.62 -10.78
CA ALA A 16 46.28 -3.69 -10.86
C ALA A 16 45.75 -2.44 -11.59
N THR A 17 45.38 -2.59 -12.83
CA THR A 17 44.56 -1.59 -13.53
C THR A 17 43.17 -1.63 -12.91
N GLY A 18 42.87 -0.73 -11.96
CA GLY A 18 41.56 -0.54 -11.41
C GLY A 18 40.62 -0.03 -12.51
N ALA A 19 39.77 -0.92 -13.03
CA ALA A 19 38.61 -0.48 -13.80
C ALA A 19 37.71 0.35 -12.86
N ALA A 20 37.61 1.65 -13.11
CA ALA A 20 36.65 2.49 -12.43
C ALA A 20 35.24 1.91 -12.70
N ALA A 21 34.53 1.53 -11.65
CA ALA A 21 33.13 1.19 -11.76
C ALA A 21 32.39 2.38 -12.41
N PRO A 22 31.41 2.14 -13.31
CA PRO A 22 30.62 3.23 -13.86
C PRO A 22 29.99 3.97 -12.68
N ALA A 23 30.20 5.29 -12.65
CA ALA A 23 29.55 6.15 -11.67
C ALA A 23 28.03 5.89 -11.78
N GLY A 24 27.47 5.26 -10.76
CA GLY A 24 26.03 5.08 -10.66
C GLY A 24 25.38 6.44 -10.88
N ASP A 25 24.33 6.49 -11.70
CA ASP A 25 23.56 7.70 -11.96
C ASP A 25 23.30 8.39 -10.62
N ALA A 26 23.98 9.50 -10.37
CA ALA A 26 23.66 10.38 -9.26
C ALA A 26 22.17 10.74 -9.40
N PRO A 27 21.38 10.72 -8.32
CA PRO A 27 19.97 11.04 -8.40
C PRO A 27 19.86 12.40 -9.10
N ARG A 28 19.10 12.41 -10.23
CA ARG A 28 18.91 13.62 -11.04
C ARG A 28 18.42 14.72 -10.11
N THR A 29 19.28 15.67 -9.82
CA THR A 29 18.98 16.87 -9.03
C THR A 29 17.83 17.60 -9.72
N GLY A 30 16.64 17.55 -9.14
CA GLY A 30 15.51 18.31 -9.65
C GLY A 30 14.11 17.74 -9.39
N TYR A 31 13.95 16.46 -9.03
CA TYR A 31 12.63 15.95 -8.66
C TYR A 31 12.35 16.29 -7.20
N GLN A 32 11.60 17.38 -6.99
CA GLN A 32 10.99 17.65 -5.68
C GLN A 32 9.64 16.93 -5.65
N PRO A 33 9.43 15.95 -4.77
CA PRO A 33 8.15 15.29 -4.63
C PRO A 33 7.10 16.32 -4.21
N ARG A 34 6.07 16.52 -5.06
CA ARG A 34 4.95 17.36 -4.71
C ARG A 34 3.89 16.52 -4.02
N VAL A 35 3.76 16.70 -2.71
CA VAL A 35 2.64 16.13 -1.94
C VAL A 35 1.35 16.74 -2.45
N ILE A 36 0.38 15.91 -2.79
CA ILE A 36 -0.95 16.32 -3.27
C ILE A 36 -2.06 15.95 -2.29
N ALA A 37 -1.82 14.99 -1.41
CA ALA A 37 -2.77 14.63 -0.36
C ALA A 37 -2.08 13.88 0.78
N GLY A 38 -2.68 13.91 1.97
CA GLY A 38 -2.22 13.16 3.13
C GLY A 38 -3.36 12.81 4.07
N ALA A 39 -3.10 11.89 5.00
CA ALA A 39 -4.02 11.54 6.07
C ALA A 39 -3.29 11.04 7.31
N VAL A 40 -3.86 11.30 8.49
CA VAL A 40 -3.50 10.66 9.74
C VAL A 40 -4.48 9.50 9.98
N ILE A 41 -3.96 8.29 10.05
CA ILE A 41 -4.75 7.08 10.21
C ILE A 41 -4.94 6.80 11.70
N LYS A 42 -6.20 6.60 12.12
CA LYS A 42 -6.57 6.29 13.51
C LYS A 42 -7.42 5.03 13.56
N ASN A 43 -7.34 4.27 14.64
CA ASN A 43 -8.26 3.17 14.91
C ASN A 43 -9.59 3.67 15.49
N ALA A 44 -10.56 2.77 15.69
CA ALA A 44 -11.88 3.11 16.24
C ALA A 44 -11.86 3.68 17.67
N LYS A 45 -10.74 3.51 18.41
CA LYS A 45 -10.51 4.09 19.73
C LYS A 45 -9.84 5.47 19.66
N GLY A 46 -9.63 6.04 18.47
CA GLY A 46 -8.97 7.32 18.25
C GLY A 46 -7.44 7.29 18.35
N LYS A 47 -6.82 6.13 18.61
CA LYS A 47 -5.35 5.99 18.65
C LYS A 47 -4.78 6.14 17.25
N THR A 48 -3.79 7.02 17.09
CA THR A 48 -3.05 7.16 15.84
C THR A 48 -2.25 5.89 15.56
N LEU A 49 -2.49 5.32 14.38
CA LEU A 49 -1.75 4.19 13.83
C LEU A 49 -0.59 4.66 12.95
N GLY A 50 -0.76 5.75 12.21
CA GLY A 50 0.28 6.24 11.29
C GLY A 50 -0.21 7.27 10.30
N THR A 51 0.45 7.34 9.14
CA THR A 51 0.22 8.33 8.11
C THR A 51 0.15 7.70 6.71
N PHE A 52 -0.62 8.35 5.87
CA PHE A 52 -0.70 8.13 4.42
C PHE A 52 -0.27 9.42 3.72
N GLN A 53 0.46 9.29 2.62
CA GLN A 53 0.88 10.40 1.78
C GLN A 53 0.75 10.02 0.31
N LEU A 54 0.22 10.93 -0.48
CA LEU A 54 0.10 10.81 -1.93
C LEU A 54 0.86 11.97 -2.59
N GLU A 55 1.73 11.64 -3.51
CA GLU A 55 2.57 12.60 -4.22
C GLU A 55 2.37 12.48 -5.74
N ALA A 56 2.49 13.61 -6.44
CA ALA A 56 2.67 13.56 -7.89
C ALA A 56 4.02 12.91 -8.22
N TYR A 57 4.06 11.95 -9.15
CA TYR A 57 5.27 11.24 -9.51
C TYR A 57 5.40 11.10 -11.03
N GLY A 58 6.34 11.83 -11.62
CA GLY A 58 6.53 11.83 -13.06
C GLY A 58 5.27 12.18 -13.85
N ARG A 59 5.22 11.74 -15.11
CA ARG A 59 4.04 11.95 -15.97
C ARG A 59 2.98 10.89 -15.69
N GLY A 60 1.78 11.32 -15.28
CA GLY A 60 0.62 10.45 -15.18
C GLY A 60 0.69 9.38 -14.07
N LYS A 61 1.57 9.53 -13.09
CA LYS A 61 1.73 8.62 -11.96
C LYS A 61 1.54 9.34 -10.63
N SER A 62 1.25 8.56 -9.62
CA SER A 62 1.27 8.97 -8.22
C SER A 62 2.15 8.03 -7.42
N ARG A 63 2.84 8.55 -6.42
CA ARG A 63 3.55 7.76 -5.41
C ARG A 63 2.75 7.78 -4.12
N VAL A 64 2.42 6.61 -3.62
CA VAL A 64 1.78 6.41 -2.32
C VAL A 64 2.84 6.00 -1.33
N THR A 65 2.85 6.62 -0.16
CA THR A 65 3.66 6.19 0.98
C THR A 65 2.74 6.03 2.18
N VAL A 66 2.85 4.89 2.85
CA VAL A 66 2.15 4.60 4.11
C VAL A 66 3.14 4.13 5.15
N HIS A 67 3.00 4.65 6.36
CA HIS A 67 3.76 4.22 7.52
C HIS A 67 2.80 4.05 8.69
N VAL A 68 2.70 2.84 9.24
CA VAL A 68 1.77 2.49 10.31
C VAL A 68 2.41 1.59 11.35
N ARG A 69 1.79 1.55 12.53
CA ARG A 69 2.21 0.75 13.68
C ARG A 69 1.01 0.31 14.52
N GLY A 70 1.19 -0.76 15.27
CA GLY A 70 0.18 -1.27 16.20
C GLY A 70 -0.94 -2.04 15.50
N LEU A 71 -0.64 -2.61 14.35
CA LEU A 71 -1.47 -3.57 13.62
C LEU A 71 -1.03 -5.01 13.93
N THR A 72 -1.89 -5.97 13.65
CA THR A 72 -1.54 -7.40 13.70
C THR A 72 -0.54 -7.73 12.59
N PRO A 73 0.44 -8.63 12.81
CA PRO A 73 1.32 -9.08 11.75
C PRO A 73 0.60 -9.77 10.59
N GLY A 74 1.10 -9.58 9.37
CA GLY A 74 0.56 -10.18 8.15
C GLY A 74 0.10 -9.16 7.12
N PHE A 75 -0.59 -9.63 6.07
CA PHE A 75 -1.11 -8.75 5.03
C PHE A 75 -2.45 -8.13 5.42
N HIS A 76 -2.61 -6.86 5.08
CA HIS A 76 -3.82 -6.08 5.30
C HIS A 76 -4.26 -5.43 4.00
N GLY A 77 -5.54 -5.50 3.67
CA GLY A 77 -6.13 -4.72 2.59
C GLY A 77 -5.97 -3.23 2.86
N PHE A 78 -5.69 -2.48 1.81
CA PHE A 78 -5.38 -1.06 1.89
C PHE A 78 -5.98 -0.32 0.71
N HIS A 79 -6.93 0.59 0.98
CA HIS A 79 -7.69 1.25 -0.07
C HIS A 79 -8.01 2.69 0.26
N ILE A 80 -8.27 3.49 -0.79
CA ILE A 80 -9.01 4.74 -0.66
C ILE A 80 -10.51 4.44 -0.82
N HIS A 81 -11.31 4.96 0.07
CA HIS A 81 -12.77 4.92 0.06
C HIS A 81 -13.36 6.25 -0.41
N ASN A 82 -14.58 6.21 -0.93
CA ASN A 82 -15.21 7.29 -1.68
C ASN A 82 -15.88 8.38 -0.83
N THR A 83 -15.80 8.29 0.51
CA THR A 83 -16.36 9.30 1.42
C THR A 83 -15.34 9.67 2.50
N GLY A 84 -15.12 10.97 2.69
CA GLY A 84 -14.16 11.52 3.65
C GLY A 84 -14.67 11.56 5.08
N VAL A 85 -15.31 10.48 5.56
CA VAL A 85 -15.89 10.39 6.90
C VAL A 85 -15.39 9.14 7.63
N CYS A 86 -14.65 9.35 8.72
CA CYS A 86 -14.12 8.28 9.58
C CYS A 86 -14.88 8.21 10.91
N ASP A 87 -16.18 7.94 10.88
CA ASP A 87 -16.97 7.76 12.10
C ASP A 87 -16.82 6.33 12.66
N PRO A 88 -16.17 6.14 13.82
CA PRO A 88 -15.99 4.82 14.41
C PRO A 88 -17.29 4.18 14.91
N LYS A 89 -18.36 4.97 15.07
CA LYS A 89 -19.69 4.49 15.48
C LYS A 89 -20.56 4.09 14.31
N SER A 90 -20.19 4.44 13.09
CA SER A 90 -20.85 3.99 11.89
C SER A 90 -20.47 2.55 11.61
N ILE A 91 -21.35 1.64 11.99
CA ILE A 91 -21.12 0.18 11.91
C ILE A 91 -21.79 -0.38 10.68
N ASP A 92 -21.05 -1.18 9.92
CA ASP A 92 -21.60 -1.97 8.83
C ASP A 92 -22.47 -3.10 9.41
N PRO A 93 -23.77 -3.14 9.10
CA PRO A 93 -24.68 -4.13 9.70
C PRO A 93 -24.39 -5.57 9.27
N ALA A 94 -23.75 -5.77 8.12
CA ALA A 94 -23.44 -7.11 7.60
C ALA A 94 -22.16 -7.71 8.25
N THR A 95 -21.19 -6.88 8.57
CA THR A 95 -19.86 -7.33 9.03
C THR A 95 -19.53 -6.94 10.46
N GLY A 96 -20.30 -6.01 11.08
CA GLY A 96 -19.97 -5.41 12.37
C GLY A 96 -18.74 -4.49 12.32
N SER A 97 -18.28 -4.14 11.14
CA SER A 97 -17.08 -3.31 10.94
C SER A 97 -17.35 -1.84 11.25
N PRO A 98 -16.49 -1.12 11.99
CA PRO A 98 -16.56 0.32 12.13
C PRO A 98 -16.25 1.05 10.82
N PHE A 99 -16.45 2.38 10.81
CA PHE A 99 -16.13 3.25 9.69
C PHE A 99 -16.94 2.97 8.40
N ALA A 100 -18.15 2.41 8.52
CA ALA A 100 -19.03 2.22 7.36
C ALA A 100 -19.32 3.55 6.64
N SER A 101 -19.24 4.68 7.35
CA SER A 101 -19.37 6.04 6.83
C SER A 101 -18.37 6.40 5.71
N ALA A 102 -17.22 5.72 5.62
CA ALA A 102 -16.27 5.94 4.55
C ALA A 102 -16.75 5.41 3.18
N GLY A 103 -17.86 4.66 3.15
CA GLY A 103 -18.45 4.14 1.91
C GLY A 103 -17.65 2.98 1.29
N ASP A 104 -17.79 2.83 -0.02
CA ASP A 104 -17.10 1.79 -0.83
C ASP A 104 -15.73 2.28 -1.33
N HIS A 105 -14.96 1.41 -1.98
CA HIS A 105 -13.67 1.77 -2.57
C HIS A 105 -13.83 2.87 -3.63
N LEU A 106 -12.90 3.80 -3.67
CA LEU A 106 -12.91 4.90 -4.63
C LEU A 106 -12.78 4.36 -6.06
N GLY A 107 -13.77 4.69 -6.88
CA GLY A 107 -13.82 4.26 -8.27
C GLY A 107 -14.58 2.96 -8.50
N HIS A 108 -15.11 2.32 -7.47
CA HIS A 108 -16.18 1.34 -7.62
C HIS A 108 -17.45 2.07 -8.09
N GLY A 109 -17.82 1.85 -9.34
CA GLY A 109 -19.09 2.29 -9.90
C GLY A 109 -20.09 1.13 -9.95
N LYS A 110 -21.20 1.31 -10.70
CA LYS A 110 -22.20 0.26 -10.93
C LYS A 110 -21.64 -1.01 -11.59
N ALA A 111 -20.50 -0.93 -12.28
CA ALA A 111 -19.74 -2.08 -12.74
C ALA A 111 -18.62 -2.34 -11.74
N LEU A 112 -18.75 -3.41 -10.99
CA LEU A 112 -17.71 -3.91 -10.05
C LEU A 112 -16.48 -4.34 -10.87
N ARG A 113 -15.55 -3.43 -11.08
CA ARG A 113 -14.29 -3.69 -11.78
C ARG A 113 -13.12 -3.51 -10.83
N HIS A 114 -12.35 -4.54 -10.65
CA HIS A 114 -11.04 -4.47 -10.03
C HIS A 114 -9.95 -4.41 -11.10
N PRO A 115 -8.85 -3.68 -10.84
CA PRO A 115 -8.70 -2.81 -9.67
C PRO A 115 -9.50 -1.52 -9.81
N ALA A 116 -10.06 -1.02 -8.69
CA ALA A 116 -10.60 0.32 -8.61
C ALA A 116 -9.45 1.34 -8.51
N ILE A 117 -9.75 2.61 -8.77
CA ILE A 117 -8.71 3.66 -8.69
C ILE A 117 -8.15 3.83 -7.27
N GLY A 118 -8.90 3.41 -6.26
CA GLY A 118 -8.50 3.45 -4.85
C GLY A 118 -7.84 2.18 -4.34
N ASP A 119 -7.71 1.13 -5.15
CA ASP A 119 -7.10 -0.13 -4.71
C ASP A 119 -5.58 -0.04 -4.75
N PHE A 120 -4.95 -0.42 -3.64
CA PHE A 120 -3.51 -0.52 -3.49
C PHE A 120 -3.07 -1.96 -3.24
N PRO A 121 -1.80 -2.29 -3.46
CA PRO A 121 -1.26 -3.54 -2.95
C PRO A 121 -1.49 -3.66 -1.44
N PRO A 122 -1.81 -4.85 -0.90
CA PRO A 122 -1.92 -5.06 0.53
C PRO A 122 -0.63 -4.66 1.24
N ILE A 123 -0.74 -4.01 2.40
CA ILE A 123 0.42 -3.69 3.23
C ILE A 123 0.85 -4.93 4.03
N LEU A 124 2.15 -5.21 4.07
CA LEU A 124 2.72 -6.24 4.92
C LEU A 124 3.14 -5.63 6.26
N VAL A 125 2.48 -6.07 7.32
CA VAL A 125 2.81 -5.70 8.70
C VAL A 125 3.81 -6.69 9.26
N ASN A 126 4.92 -6.20 9.77
CA ASN A 126 6.01 -6.97 10.38
C ASN A 126 5.58 -7.59 11.73
N SER A 127 6.40 -8.50 12.26
CA SER A 127 6.16 -9.16 13.55
C SER A 127 6.09 -8.21 14.75
N ASP A 128 6.67 -7.02 14.63
CA ASP A 128 6.62 -5.95 15.64
C ASP A 128 5.39 -5.03 15.52
N GLY A 129 4.50 -5.33 14.57
CA GLY A 129 3.29 -4.54 14.30
C GLY A 129 3.51 -3.28 13.49
N THR A 130 4.69 -3.10 12.89
CA THR A 130 4.99 -1.95 12.02
C THR A 130 4.87 -2.32 10.54
N ALA A 131 4.54 -1.33 9.71
CA ALA A 131 4.61 -1.45 8.25
C ALA A 131 5.04 -0.14 7.62
N TYR A 132 5.83 -0.27 6.56
CA TYR A 132 6.19 0.82 5.65
C TYR A 132 6.05 0.32 4.21
N MET A 133 5.32 1.05 3.40
CA MET A 133 5.19 0.74 1.98
C MET A 133 5.28 2.02 1.16
N THR A 134 6.01 1.96 0.06
CA THR A 134 5.97 2.96 -1.01
C THR A 134 5.67 2.26 -2.31
N VAL A 135 4.68 2.76 -3.05
CA VAL A 135 4.29 2.21 -4.35
C VAL A 135 4.00 3.33 -5.34
N VAL A 136 4.36 3.08 -6.60
CA VAL A 136 4.00 3.97 -7.72
C VAL A 136 2.83 3.35 -8.46
N ILE A 137 1.79 4.16 -8.62
CA ILE A 137 0.52 3.76 -9.24
C ILE A 137 0.16 4.72 -10.37
N ASP A 138 -0.91 4.42 -11.09
CA ASP A 138 -1.51 5.37 -12.00
C ASP A 138 -2.00 6.61 -11.26
N ARG A 139 -2.01 7.75 -11.95
CA ARG A 139 -2.37 9.01 -11.34
C ARG A 139 -3.79 8.98 -10.76
N ILE A 140 -3.90 9.27 -9.46
CA ILE A 140 -5.17 9.61 -8.83
C ILE A 140 -5.42 11.11 -9.03
N PRO A 141 -6.45 11.51 -9.78
CA PRO A 141 -6.72 12.93 -9.97
C PRO A 141 -7.21 13.57 -8.67
N ARG A 142 -6.66 14.72 -8.33
CA ARG A 142 -7.02 15.49 -7.13
C ARG A 142 -8.54 15.68 -6.97
N ARG A 143 -9.27 15.96 -8.08
CA ARG A 143 -10.73 16.10 -8.08
C ARG A 143 -11.50 14.84 -7.64
N ARG A 144 -10.85 13.68 -7.62
CA ARG A 144 -11.44 12.43 -7.13
C ARG A 144 -11.27 12.25 -5.64
N LEU A 145 -10.35 12.98 -5.03
CA LEU A 145 -10.08 12.97 -3.59
C LEU A 145 -10.78 14.10 -2.86
N ALA A 146 -11.00 15.21 -3.54
CA ALA A 146 -11.58 16.44 -3.01
C ALA A 146 -12.87 16.79 -3.75
N ASP A 147 -13.73 15.80 -3.99
CA ASP A 147 -15.09 16.04 -4.44
C ASP A 147 -15.98 16.44 -3.23
N ARG A 148 -17.29 16.50 -3.43
CA ARG A 148 -18.22 17.04 -2.42
C ARG A 148 -18.19 16.31 -1.09
N ASP A 149 -18.01 15.00 -1.09
CA ASP A 149 -18.02 14.12 0.08
C ASP A 149 -16.62 13.67 0.51
N GLY A 150 -15.58 14.07 -0.23
CA GLY A 150 -14.18 13.78 0.07
C GLY A 150 -13.83 12.31 -0.07
N SER A 151 -12.73 11.91 0.55
CA SER A 151 -12.25 10.51 0.54
C SER A 151 -11.58 10.16 1.85
N ALA A 152 -11.50 8.86 2.15
CA ALA A 152 -10.77 8.35 3.30
C ALA A 152 -9.87 7.18 2.90
N VAL A 153 -8.70 7.07 3.52
CA VAL A 153 -7.87 5.88 3.43
C VAL A 153 -8.28 4.89 4.50
N ILE A 154 -8.42 3.63 4.12
CA ILE A 154 -8.82 2.53 5.01
C ILE A 154 -7.74 1.44 5.02
N ILE A 155 -7.47 0.92 6.21
CA ILE A 155 -6.72 -0.33 6.42
C ILE A 155 -7.69 -1.39 6.95
N HIS A 156 -7.65 -2.56 6.35
CA HIS A 156 -8.50 -3.68 6.70
C HIS A 156 -7.81 -4.69 7.64
N ALA A 157 -8.60 -5.56 8.24
CA ALA A 157 -8.08 -6.54 9.22
C ALA A 157 -7.38 -7.74 8.59
N LYS A 158 -7.66 -8.03 7.32
CA LYS A 158 -7.20 -9.22 6.59
C LYS A 158 -6.61 -8.84 5.24
N PRO A 159 -5.87 -9.74 4.58
CA PRO A 159 -5.43 -9.53 3.21
C PRO A 159 -6.61 -9.37 2.26
N ASP A 160 -6.40 -8.60 1.21
CA ASP A 160 -7.31 -8.47 0.08
C ASP A 160 -7.13 -9.66 -0.86
N ASN A 161 -8.22 -10.15 -1.44
CA ASN A 161 -8.19 -11.22 -2.44
C ASN A 161 -7.80 -10.73 -3.84
N LEU A 162 -7.70 -9.41 -4.06
CA LEU A 162 -7.36 -8.75 -5.31
C LEU A 162 -8.23 -9.22 -6.50
N ALA A 163 -9.48 -9.62 -6.23
CA ALA A 163 -10.40 -10.23 -7.18
C ALA A 163 -9.88 -11.54 -7.83
N HIS A 164 -8.85 -12.15 -7.25
CA HIS A 164 -8.34 -13.45 -7.70
C HIS A 164 -9.11 -14.60 -7.06
N ILE A 165 -10.38 -14.76 -7.46
CA ILE A 165 -11.25 -15.81 -6.94
C ILE A 165 -11.72 -16.66 -8.12
N PRO A 166 -11.09 -17.83 -8.36
CA PRO A 166 -11.47 -18.71 -9.46
C PRO A 166 -12.87 -19.31 -9.23
N ASP A 167 -13.59 -19.59 -10.32
CA ASP A 167 -14.94 -20.15 -10.29
C ASP A 167 -15.05 -21.52 -9.60
N ARG A 168 -13.91 -22.21 -9.38
CA ARG A 168 -13.88 -23.49 -8.64
C ARG A 168 -14.14 -23.33 -7.14
N TYR A 169 -14.01 -22.13 -6.59
CA TYR A 169 -14.35 -21.87 -5.18
C TYR A 169 -15.85 -21.74 -5.00
N THR A 170 -16.34 -22.23 -3.88
CA THR A 170 -17.74 -22.08 -3.48
C THR A 170 -17.83 -21.17 -2.27
N HIS A 171 -18.90 -20.38 -2.20
CA HIS A 171 -19.16 -19.55 -1.03
C HIS A 171 -19.65 -20.43 0.13
N PRO A 172 -19.01 -20.41 1.33
CA PRO A 172 -19.37 -21.30 2.44
C PRO A 172 -20.81 -21.15 2.96
N LYS A 173 -21.40 -19.96 2.76
CA LYS A 173 -22.75 -19.61 3.20
C LYS A 173 -23.80 -19.70 2.09
N ASP A 174 -23.39 -20.07 0.89
CA ASP A 174 -24.30 -20.19 -0.24
C ASP A 174 -25.00 -21.55 -0.21
N SER A 175 -26.27 -21.54 0.21
CA SER A 175 -27.12 -22.73 0.23
C SER A 175 -27.45 -23.28 -1.15
N THR A 176 -27.21 -22.50 -2.21
CA THR A 176 -27.51 -22.89 -3.60
C THR A 176 -26.36 -23.66 -4.24
N GLY A 177 -25.18 -23.72 -3.60
CA GLY A 177 -23.97 -24.33 -4.16
C GLY A 177 -23.40 -23.55 -5.34
N THR A 178 -23.74 -22.27 -5.49
CA THR A 178 -23.20 -21.39 -6.54
C THR A 178 -21.68 -21.32 -6.42
N LYS A 179 -20.99 -21.55 -7.53
CA LYS A 179 -19.54 -21.45 -7.60
C LYS A 179 -19.10 -20.02 -7.86
N GLY A 180 -17.93 -19.69 -7.35
CA GLY A 180 -17.31 -18.38 -7.58
C GLY A 180 -17.53 -17.40 -6.43
N PRO A 181 -17.05 -16.16 -6.59
CA PRO A 181 -17.11 -15.15 -5.54
C PRO A 181 -18.53 -14.57 -5.41
N ASP A 182 -18.94 -14.35 -4.19
CA ASP A 182 -20.14 -13.54 -3.92
C ASP A 182 -19.91 -12.05 -4.21
N GLU A 183 -20.97 -11.27 -4.12
CA GLU A 183 -20.91 -9.81 -4.36
C GLU A 183 -20.00 -9.11 -3.33
N ALA A 184 -20.03 -9.53 -2.08
CA ALA A 184 -19.18 -8.94 -1.03
C ALA A 184 -17.69 -9.18 -1.33
N SER A 185 -17.30 -10.40 -1.71
CA SER A 185 -15.93 -10.71 -2.11
C SER A 185 -15.46 -9.86 -3.31
N ARG A 186 -16.35 -9.60 -4.26
CA ARG A 186 -16.04 -8.76 -5.43
C ARG A 186 -15.94 -7.28 -5.10
N ARG A 187 -16.73 -6.79 -4.14
CA ARG A 187 -16.77 -5.38 -3.76
C ARG A 187 -15.69 -4.97 -2.77
N THR A 188 -15.32 -5.85 -1.87
CA THR A 188 -14.54 -5.51 -0.67
C THR A 188 -13.19 -6.19 -0.63
N GLY A 189 -12.87 -7.02 -1.64
CA GLY A 189 -11.68 -7.88 -1.61
C GLY A 189 -11.66 -8.88 -0.45
N ASP A 190 -12.80 -9.07 0.24
CA ASP A 190 -12.95 -9.89 1.46
C ASP A 190 -11.90 -9.58 2.55
N ALA A 191 -11.40 -8.35 2.54
CA ALA A 191 -10.31 -7.90 3.42
C ALA A 191 -10.75 -7.76 4.91
N GLY A 192 -12.01 -8.03 5.21
CA GLY A 192 -12.55 -8.03 6.57
C GLY A 192 -12.80 -6.65 7.14
N ALA A 193 -12.86 -6.57 8.46
CA ALA A 193 -13.21 -5.34 9.17
C ALA A 193 -12.20 -4.21 8.91
N ARG A 194 -12.67 -2.97 8.95
CA ARG A 194 -11.86 -1.75 8.85
C ARG A 194 -11.21 -1.46 10.20
N VAL A 195 -9.89 -1.53 10.30
CA VAL A 195 -9.15 -1.37 11.56
C VAL A 195 -8.48 0.00 11.69
N GLY A 196 -8.36 0.73 10.58
CA GLY A 196 -7.82 2.09 10.54
C GLY A 196 -8.50 2.93 9.47
N CYS A 197 -8.74 4.19 9.78
CA CYS A 197 -9.33 5.18 8.87
C CYS A 197 -8.60 6.52 9.02
N GLY A 198 -8.38 7.20 7.90
CA GLY A 198 -7.87 8.56 7.86
C GLY A 198 -8.55 9.36 6.77
N VAL A 199 -9.17 10.48 7.14
CA VAL A 199 -9.71 11.43 6.16
C VAL A 199 -8.57 12.01 5.34
N ILE A 200 -8.73 12.00 4.03
CA ILE A 200 -7.73 12.52 3.11
C ILE A 200 -7.88 14.03 2.98
N GLU A 201 -6.83 14.73 3.33
CA GLU A 201 -6.69 16.17 3.15
C GLU A 201 -5.86 16.44 1.89
N VAL A 202 -6.41 17.23 0.99
CA VAL A 202 -5.75 17.60 -0.26
C VAL A 202 -4.99 18.90 -0.06
N VAL A 203 -3.72 18.90 -0.50
CA VAL A 203 -2.83 20.05 -0.40
C VAL A 203 -2.96 20.92 -1.65
N ASP A 204 -3.04 22.26 -1.48
CA ASP A 204 -3.11 23.25 -2.56
C ASP A 204 -1.80 23.46 -3.33
#